data_dd1c34bc22bfaf3376d38e462243ecc1
#
_entry.id   dd1c34bc22bfaf3376d38e462243ecc1
#
_cell.length_a   1.000
_cell.length_b   1.000
_cell.length_c   1.000
_cell.angle_alpha   90.00
_cell.angle_beta   90.00
_cell.angle_gamma   90.00
#
_symmetry.space_group_name_H-M   'P 1'
#
loop_
_entity.id
_entity.type
_entity.pdbx_description
1 polymer ?
#
loop_
_entity_poly.entity_id
_entity_poly.type
_entity_poly.pdbx_seq_one_letter_code
_entity_poly.pdbx_strand_id
1 'polypeptide(L)'
;ISEEPGKLVEYFPEYFDKILIDAPCSGEGMFRKDKKMVKAWEEHGPEFFSKLQRSIITQAAAMLKPGGMILYSTCTFDPLENEKTVEYLLETCPEFKICEMEGYEGFCEGIPKYVENHSEEYRKTVRIFPHKMQGEGHYLALVKKGDDNAEGKNEKPAKPKGGVKKLPEELEQFLKELSWDIDKSRLDIREERVYYMPENLPMLKGVRFLRSGLLLGEVKKNRF
;
A
#
# COMPACT_ATOMS: atom_id res chain seq x y z
N ILE A 1 -0.56 9.12 -7.77
CA ILE A 1 -1.32 10.08 -6.96
C ILE A 1 -0.46 10.46 -5.77
N SER A 2 -0.51 11.73 -5.36
CA SER A 2 0.15 12.25 -4.16
C SER A 2 -0.90 12.98 -3.33
N GLU A 3 -1.56 12.24 -2.46
CA GLU A 3 -2.63 12.74 -1.61
C GLU A 3 -2.60 12.02 -0.25
N GLU A 4 -3.23 12.62 0.73
CA GLU A 4 -3.48 11.96 2.01
C GLU A 4 -4.49 10.82 1.86
N PRO A 5 -4.30 9.67 2.56
CA PRO A 5 -5.18 8.52 2.43
C PRO A 5 -6.67 8.85 2.66
N GLY A 6 -6.98 9.71 3.63
CA GLY A 6 -8.35 10.10 3.95
C GLY A 6 -9.12 10.71 2.78
N LYS A 7 -8.44 11.44 1.90
CA LYS A 7 -9.05 12.00 0.69
C LYS A 7 -9.32 10.94 -0.38
N LEU A 8 -8.64 9.80 -0.30
CA LEU A 8 -8.75 8.73 -1.29
C LEU A 8 -9.87 7.73 -0.96
N VAL A 9 -10.29 7.64 0.28
CA VAL A 9 -11.33 6.68 0.73
C VAL A 9 -12.62 6.80 -0.07
N GLU A 10 -13.06 8.02 -0.38
CA GLU A 10 -14.28 8.26 -1.17
C GLU A 10 -14.19 7.73 -2.61
N TYR A 11 -12.98 7.69 -3.16
CA TYR A 11 -12.75 7.28 -4.55
C TYR A 11 -12.47 5.80 -4.70
N PHE A 12 -11.96 5.14 -3.65
CA PHE A 12 -11.45 3.78 -3.72
C PHE A 12 -12.03 2.84 -2.64
N PRO A 13 -13.35 2.89 -2.34
CA PRO A 13 -13.92 1.95 -1.38
C PRO A 13 -13.77 0.52 -1.90
N GLU A 14 -13.22 -0.40 -1.09
CA GLU A 14 -13.00 -1.81 -1.42
C GLU A 14 -12.37 -2.03 -2.81
N TYR A 15 -11.39 -1.20 -3.15
CA TYR A 15 -10.82 -1.18 -4.50
C TYR A 15 -9.53 -1.99 -4.63
N PHE A 16 -8.68 -1.97 -3.61
CA PHE A 16 -7.34 -2.55 -3.69
C PHE A 16 -7.33 -4.01 -3.23
N ASP A 17 -6.61 -4.85 -3.96
CA ASP A 17 -6.36 -6.24 -3.57
C ASP A 17 -5.26 -6.35 -2.50
N LYS A 18 -4.26 -5.46 -2.58
CA LYS A 18 -3.13 -5.38 -1.64
C LYS A 18 -2.76 -3.92 -1.38
N ILE A 19 -2.48 -3.60 -0.13
CA ILE A 19 -2.01 -2.28 0.30
C ILE A 19 -0.71 -2.46 1.09
N LEU A 20 0.31 -1.67 0.75
CA LEU A 20 1.50 -1.50 1.55
C LEU A 20 1.40 -0.15 2.28
N ILE A 21 1.54 -0.18 3.60
CA ILE A 21 1.65 1.02 4.43
C ILE A 21 3.08 1.11 4.93
N ASP A 22 3.86 2.03 4.37
CA ASP A 22 5.12 2.47 4.93
C ASP A 22 4.82 3.68 5.80
N ALA A 23 4.52 3.41 7.07
CA ALA A 23 3.88 4.38 7.94
C ALA A 23 4.86 5.46 8.43
N PRO A 24 4.44 6.75 8.46
CA PRO A 24 5.19 7.75 9.19
C PRO A 24 5.30 7.32 10.66
N CYS A 25 6.50 7.33 11.22
CA CYS A 25 6.78 6.81 12.54
C CYS A 25 7.88 7.61 13.25
N SER A 26 8.07 7.37 14.54
CA SER A 26 9.12 8.02 15.35
C SER A 26 10.54 7.68 14.90
N GLY A 27 10.72 6.59 14.15
CA GLY A 27 11.94 6.30 13.40
C GLY A 27 13.13 5.83 14.22
N GLU A 28 12.94 5.24 15.39
CA GLU A 28 14.02 4.77 16.28
C GLU A 28 15.00 3.82 15.59
N GLY A 29 14.50 2.95 14.70
CA GLY A 29 15.31 2.05 13.91
C GLY A 29 16.26 2.74 12.93
N MET A 30 16.05 4.02 12.64
CA MET A 30 16.81 4.82 11.69
C MET A 30 17.79 5.81 12.35
N PHE A 31 17.83 5.93 13.68
CA PHE A 31 18.63 6.93 14.39
C PHE A 31 20.12 6.88 14.04
N ARG A 32 20.63 5.69 13.78
CA ARG A 32 22.03 5.50 13.35
C ARG A 32 22.30 6.12 11.98
N LYS A 33 21.32 6.04 11.06
CA LYS A 33 21.44 6.46 9.66
C LYS A 33 21.08 7.94 9.47
N ASP A 34 20.05 8.41 10.15
CA ASP A 34 19.56 9.80 10.02
C ASP A 34 19.31 10.45 11.38
N LYS A 35 20.23 11.34 11.76
CA LYS A 35 20.16 12.10 13.04
C LYS A 35 18.94 13.05 13.11
N LYS A 36 18.32 13.39 11.97
CA LYS A 36 17.09 14.22 11.98
C LYS A 36 15.91 13.46 12.59
N MET A 37 15.92 12.12 12.53
CA MET A 37 14.89 11.30 13.16
C MET A 37 14.90 11.44 14.68
N VAL A 38 16.07 11.57 15.30
CA VAL A 38 16.17 11.82 16.76
C VAL A 38 15.45 13.11 17.13
N LYS A 39 15.66 14.18 16.35
CA LYS A 39 15.01 15.46 16.60
C LYS A 39 13.49 15.38 16.44
N ALA A 40 13.01 14.69 15.40
CA ALA A 40 11.58 14.47 15.18
C ALA A 40 10.95 13.64 16.30
N TRP A 41 11.67 12.66 16.81
CA TRP A 41 11.27 11.86 17.97
C TRP A 41 11.16 12.70 19.25
N GLU A 42 12.14 13.58 19.52
CA GLU A 42 12.13 14.49 20.66
C GLU A 42 10.99 15.52 20.58
N GLU A 43 10.63 15.97 19.39
CA GLU A 43 9.57 16.98 19.17
C GLU A 43 8.16 16.37 19.28
N HIS A 44 7.95 15.16 18.81
CA HIS A 44 6.59 14.60 18.63
C HIS A 44 6.33 13.34 19.46
N GLY A 45 7.33 12.48 19.63
CA GLY A 45 7.22 11.20 20.33
C GLY A 45 6.33 10.16 19.64
N PRO A 46 6.32 8.91 20.16
CA PRO A 46 5.54 7.81 19.60
C PRO A 46 4.02 8.03 19.63
N GLU A 47 3.49 8.75 20.61
CA GLU A 47 2.05 9.01 20.77
C GLU A 47 1.46 9.81 19.60
N PHE A 48 2.22 10.76 19.07
CA PHE A 48 1.80 11.53 17.88
C PHE A 48 1.70 10.63 16.66
N PHE A 49 2.74 9.86 16.39
CA PHE A 49 2.79 8.98 15.23
C PHE A 49 1.77 7.84 15.31
N SER A 50 1.57 7.27 16.49
CA SER A 50 0.58 6.21 16.72
C SER A 50 -0.85 6.67 16.36
N LYS A 51 -1.24 7.90 16.71
CA LYS A 51 -2.54 8.46 16.32
C LYS A 51 -2.68 8.59 14.81
N LEU A 52 -1.64 9.06 14.14
CA LEU A 52 -1.61 9.19 12.69
C LEU A 52 -1.68 7.82 12.00
N GLN A 53 -0.93 6.84 12.50
CA GLN A 53 -0.91 5.47 11.98
C GLN A 53 -2.27 4.78 12.12
N ARG A 54 -2.96 4.95 13.25
CA ARG A 54 -4.32 4.43 13.46
C ARG A 54 -5.30 5.00 12.44
N SER A 55 -5.19 6.29 12.13
CA SER A 55 -5.99 6.91 11.07
C SER A 55 -5.68 6.34 9.69
N ILE A 56 -4.39 6.19 9.35
CA ILE A 56 -3.96 5.67 8.05
C ILE A 56 -4.41 4.21 7.86
N ILE A 57 -4.22 3.36 8.88
CA ILE A 57 -4.51 1.92 8.74
C ILE A 57 -6.02 1.65 8.62
N THR A 58 -6.88 2.41 9.30
CA THR A 58 -8.34 2.30 9.15
C THR A 58 -8.83 2.82 7.80
N GLN A 59 -8.23 3.90 7.29
CA GLN A 59 -8.49 4.39 5.94
C GLN A 59 -8.08 3.36 4.88
N ALA A 60 -6.93 2.72 5.05
CA ALA A 60 -6.47 1.63 4.18
C ALA A 60 -7.43 0.42 4.25
N ALA A 61 -7.90 0.05 5.44
CA ALA A 61 -8.88 -1.03 5.63
C ALA A 61 -10.19 -0.78 4.87
N ALA A 62 -10.66 0.47 4.83
CA ALA A 62 -11.85 0.86 4.07
C ALA A 62 -11.65 0.77 2.55
N MET A 63 -10.41 0.95 2.08
CA MET A 63 -10.07 0.86 0.66
C MET A 63 -9.70 -0.55 0.20
N LEU A 64 -9.54 -1.50 1.12
CA LEU A 64 -9.15 -2.88 0.83
C LEU A 64 -10.38 -3.72 0.50
N LYS A 65 -10.32 -4.51 -0.57
CA LYS A 65 -11.34 -5.51 -0.91
C LYS A 65 -11.48 -6.58 0.18
N PRO A 66 -12.67 -7.21 0.31
CA PRO A 66 -12.78 -8.49 1.01
C PRO A 66 -11.76 -9.49 0.46
N GLY A 67 -11.11 -10.27 1.34
CA GLY A 67 -10.02 -11.18 0.99
C GLY A 67 -8.67 -10.52 0.69
N GLY A 68 -8.61 -9.20 0.62
CA GLY A 68 -7.39 -8.43 0.40
C GLY A 68 -6.43 -8.46 1.59
N MET A 69 -5.21 -7.94 1.39
CA MET A 69 -4.15 -7.96 2.39
C MET A 69 -3.51 -6.58 2.56
N ILE A 70 -3.17 -6.23 3.80
CA ILE A 70 -2.35 -5.05 4.13
C ILE A 70 -1.02 -5.55 4.70
N LEU A 71 0.09 -5.03 4.16
CA LEU A 71 1.38 -5.09 4.83
C LEU A 71 1.63 -3.75 5.51
N TYR A 72 1.58 -3.73 6.83
CA TYR A 72 1.91 -2.58 7.66
C TYR A 72 3.39 -2.61 8.03
N SER A 73 4.08 -1.49 7.85
CA SER A 73 5.51 -1.34 8.10
C SER A 73 5.81 -0.04 8.85
N THR A 74 6.73 -0.10 9.80
CA THR A 74 7.35 1.05 10.46
C THR A 74 8.87 0.84 10.56
N CYS A 75 9.60 1.92 10.78
CA CYS A 75 11.02 1.87 11.14
C CYS A 75 11.25 2.26 12.61
N THR A 76 10.35 1.88 13.52
CA THR A 76 10.48 2.12 14.95
C THR A 76 10.44 0.83 15.76
N PHE A 77 10.88 0.90 17.01
CA PHE A 77 10.81 -0.22 17.97
C PHE A 77 9.66 -0.05 18.97
N ASP A 78 9.01 1.11 19.00
CA ASP A 78 7.97 1.41 19.97
C ASP A 78 6.73 0.53 19.80
N PRO A 79 6.27 -0.19 20.83
CA PRO A 79 5.09 -1.04 20.75
C PRO A 79 3.80 -0.27 20.47
N LEU A 80 3.72 1.01 20.86
CA LEU A 80 2.55 1.85 20.65
C LEU A 80 2.28 2.08 19.16
N GLU A 81 3.36 2.18 18.39
CA GLU A 81 3.32 2.36 16.94
C GLU A 81 3.26 1.02 16.19
N ASN A 82 3.63 -0.06 16.80
CA ASN A 82 3.75 -1.40 16.23
C ASN A 82 2.57 -2.28 16.60
N GLU A 83 2.72 -3.19 17.58
CA GLU A 83 1.68 -4.16 17.96
C GLU A 83 0.37 -3.49 18.37
N LYS A 84 0.42 -2.35 19.08
CA LYS A 84 -0.79 -1.64 19.50
C LYS A 84 -1.54 -0.94 18.36
N THR A 85 -0.85 -0.59 17.27
CA THR A 85 -1.53 -0.09 16.06
C THR A 85 -2.24 -1.23 15.34
N VAL A 86 -1.63 -2.42 15.30
CA VAL A 86 -2.28 -3.63 14.76
C VAL A 86 -3.46 -4.05 15.64
N GLU A 87 -3.30 -4.03 16.98
CA GLU A 87 -4.39 -4.30 17.94
C GLU A 87 -5.58 -3.37 17.67
N TYR A 88 -5.33 -2.07 17.56
CA TYR A 88 -6.37 -1.09 17.24
C TYR A 88 -7.10 -1.41 15.93
N LEU A 89 -6.40 -1.86 14.89
CA LEU A 89 -7.04 -2.30 13.66
C LEU A 89 -7.96 -3.49 13.89
N LEU A 90 -7.50 -4.53 14.59
CA LEU A 90 -8.27 -5.75 14.84
C LEU A 90 -9.50 -5.50 15.73
N GLU A 91 -9.41 -4.55 16.66
CA GLU A 91 -10.55 -4.12 17.49
C GLU A 91 -11.57 -3.31 16.70
N THR A 92 -11.11 -2.41 15.84
CA THR A 92 -11.97 -1.52 15.05
C THR A 92 -12.60 -2.24 13.84
N CYS A 93 -11.88 -3.20 13.27
CA CYS A 93 -12.23 -3.97 12.07
C CYS A 93 -12.05 -5.47 12.36
N PRO A 94 -12.99 -6.11 13.06
CA PRO A 94 -12.85 -7.50 13.55
C PRO A 94 -12.80 -8.55 12.42
N GLU A 95 -13.12 -8.16 11.19
CA GLU A 95 -12.96 -9.01 10.00
C GLU A 95 -11.50 -9.22 9.59
N PHE A 96 -10.54 -8.50 10.19
CA PHE A 96 -9.12 -8.70 9.91
C PHE A 96 -8.50 -9.76 10.81
N LYS A 97 -7.48 -10.44 10.28
CA LYS A 97 -6.63 -11.37 11.03
C LYS A 97 -5.17 -11.20 10.66
N ILE A 98 -4.27 -11.45 11.61
CA ILE A 98 -2.84 -11.47 11.37
C ILE A 98 -2.48 -12.74 10.58
N CYS A 99 -1.67 -12.58 9.53
CA CYS A 99 -1.13 -13.68 8.74
C CYS A 99 0.35 -13.87 9.05
N GLU A 100 0.78 -15.13 8.98
CA GLU A 100 2.20 -15.47 9.05
C GLU A 100 2.92 -15.00 7.80
N MET A 101 4.16 -14.56 7.97
CA MET A 101 5.07 -14.20 6.88
C MET A 101 6.19 -15.22 6.79
N GLU A 102 6.75 -15.39 5.60
CA GLU A 102 7.94 -16.21 5.40
C GLU A 102 9.08 -15.67 6.27
N GLY A 103 9.72 -16.57 7.02
CA GLY A 103 10.82 -16.22 7.90
C GLY A 103 12.13 -16.04 7.13
N TYR A 104 12.88 -15.00 7.47
CA TYR A 104 14.24 -14.76 6.99
C TYR A 104 15.21 -14.75 8.16
N GLU A 105 16.49 -15.06 7.90
CA GLU A 105 17.54 -14.99 8.91
C GLU A 105 17.58 -13.60 9.54
N GLY A 106 17.52 -13.54 10.87
CA GLY A 106 17.51 -12.29 11.64
C GLY A 106 16.12 -11.72 11.94
N PHE A 107 15.05 -12.28 11.39
CA PHE A 107 13.68 -11.93 11.79
C PHE A 107 13.39 -12.42 13.21
N CYS A 108 12.75 -11.57 13.98
CA CYS A 108 12.26 -11.87 15.31
C CYS A 108 10.75 -11.79 15.34
N GLU A 109 10.12 -12.65 16.13
CA GLU A 109 8.68 -12.59 16.37
C GLU A 109 8.26 -11.27 17.03
N GLY A 110 7.04 -10.83 16.78
CA GLY A 110 6.38 -9.79 17.56
C GLY A 110 6.16 -10.23 19.02
N ILE A 111 5.79 -9.30 19.87
CA ILE A 111 5.82 -9.52 21.31
C ILE A 111 4.39 -9.41 21.90
N PRO A 112 3.71 -10.55 22.19
CA PRO A 112 2.34 -10.58 22.71
C PRO A 112 2.10 -9.74 23.97
N LYS A 113 3.07 -9.61 24.84
CA LYS A 113 2.95 -8.84 26.10
C LYS A 113 2.75 -7.33 25.89
N TYR A 114 2.94 -6.82 24.67
CA TYR A 114 2.74 -5.41 24.36
C TYR A 114 1.29 -5.06 24.03
N VAL A 115 0.43 -6.03 23.82
CA VAL A 115 -1.01 -5.85 23.60
C VAL A 115 -1.80 -6.24 24.84
N GLU A 116 -3.02 -5.71 24.98
CA GLU A 116 -3.82 -5.90 26.19
C GLU A 116 -4.30 -7.34 26.35
N ASN A 117 -4.69 -7.99 25.27
CA ASN A 117 -5.18 -9.37 25.30
C ASN A 117 -4.06 -10.43 25.33
N HIS A 118 -2.80 -10.03 25.26
CA HIS A 118 -1.62 -10.91 25.22
C HIS A 118 -1.71 -12.07 24.22
N SER A 119 -2.45 -11.88 23.10
CA SER A 119 -2.69 -12.93 22.14
C SER A 119 -1.40 -13.39 21.46
N GLU A 120 -1.18 -14.71 21.43
CA GLU A 120 -0.03 -15.33 20.75
C GLU A 120 -0.03 -15.07 19.22
N GLU A 121 -1.15 -14.64 18.64
CA GLU A 121 -1.24 -14.25 17.23
C GLU A 121 -0.23 -13.16 16.84
N TYR A 122 0.14 -12.29 17.77
CA TYR A 122 1.12 -11.23 17.50
C TYR A 122 2.54 -11.75 17.27
N ARG A 123 2.85 -13.00 17.60
CA ARG A 123 4.13 -13.65 17.21
C ARG A 123 4.28 -13.77 15.69
N LYS A 124 3.19 -13.75 14.96
CA LYS A 124 3.19 -13.76 13.48
C LYS A 124 3.67 -12.44 12.88
N THR A 125 3.72 -11.35 13.66
CA THR A 125 4.34 -10.11 13.21
C THR A 125 5.86 -10.21 13.33
N VAL A 126 6.58 -9.34 12.64
CA VAL A 126 8.04 -9.42 12.57
C VAL A 126 8.68 -8.15 13.12
N ARG A 127 9.71 -8.35 13.94
CA ARG A 127 10.61 -7.30 14.39
C ARG A 127 12.01 -7.54 13.83
N ILE A 128 12.59 -6.50 13.24
CA ILE A 128 13.94 -6.53 12.65
C ILE A 128 14.84 -5.64 13.50
N PHE A 129 15.92 -6.21 14.01
CA PHE A 129 16.87 -5.50 14.86
C PHE A 129 18.26 -5.42 14.20
N PRO A 130 18.91 -4.24 14.19
CA PRO A 130 20.23 -4.05 13.56
C PRO A 130 21.35 -4.91 14.12
N HIS A 131 21.19 -5.44 15.34
CA HIS A 131 22.17 -6.34 15.96
C HIS A 131 22.01 -7.81 15.56
N LYS A 132 20.92 -8.15 14.85
CA LYS A 132 20.63 -9.52 14.39
C LYS A 132 20.75 -9.70 12.89
N MET A 133 20.66 -8.61 12.12
CA MET A 133 20.88 -8.65 10.69
C MET A 133 21.46 -7.33 10.18
N GLN A 134 22.08 -7.36 9.01
CA GLN A 134 22.59 -6.15 8.39
C GLN A 134 21.42 -5.32 7.86
N GLY A 135 21.27 -4.11 8.39
CA GLY A 135 20.17 -3.21 8.01
C GLY A 135 19.76 -2.28 9.14
N GLU A 136 18.64 -1.62 8.92
CA GLU A 136 18.01 -0.74 9.89
C GLU A 136 16.89 -1.47 10.63
N GLY A 137 16.39 -0.88 11.73
CA GLY A 137 15.31 -1.49 12.50
C GLY A 137 13.97 -1.32 11.81
N HIS A 138 13.15 -2.38 11.80
CA HIS A 138 11.80 -2.36 11.24
C HIS A 138 10.83 -3.22 12.04
N TYR A 139 9.56 -2.92 11.86
CA TYR A 139 8.44 -3.77 12.24
C TYR A 139 7.57 -4.04 11.03
N LEU A 140 7.05 -5.28 10.91
CA LEU A 140 6.17 -5.69 9.82
C LEU A 140 4.98 -6.48 10.39
N ALA A 141 3.78 -6.18 9.91
CA ALA A 141 2.58 -6.97 10.19
C ALA A 141 1.79 -7.18 8.90
N LEU A 142 1.58 -8.44 8.54
CA LEU A 142 0.72 -8.82 7.44
C LEU A 142 -0.67 -9.14 7.98
N VAL A 143 -1.68 -8.42 7.53
CA VAL A 143 -3.07 -8.65 7.91
C VAL A 143 -3.94 -8.90 6.68
N LYS A 144 -4.92 -9.79 6.83
CA LYS A 144 -5.87 -10.14 5.76
C LYS A 144 -7.29 -9.80 6.20
N LYS A 145 -8.06 -9.16 5.33
CA LYS A 145 -9.50 -8.93 5.48
C LYS A 145 -10.28 -10.21 5.15
N GLY A 146 -11.29 -10.56 5.94
CA GLY A 146 -12.15 -11.72 5.68
C GLY A 146 -12.90 -11.61 4.36
N ASP A 147 -13.36 -12.76 3.87
CA ASP A 147 -14.11 -12.89 2.61
C ASP A 147 -15.63 -12.92 2.82
N ASP A 148 -16.11 -12.84 4.06
CA ASP A 148 -17.49 -13.17 4.46
C ASP A 148 -18.61 -12.35 3.78
N ASN A 149 -18.25 -11.37 2.95
CA ASN A 149 -19.16 -10.57 2.13
C ASN A 149 -18.89 -10.66 0.61
N ALA A 150 -18.18 -11.66 0.14
CA ALA A 150 -17.88 -11.84 -1.29
C ALA A 150 -19.09 -12.30 -2.13
N GLU A 151 -20.27 -12.50 -1.52
CA GLU A 151 -21.48 -12.76 -2.27
C GLU A 151 -22.09 -11.45 -2.83
N GLY A 152 -21.77 -11.18 -4.09
CA GLY A 152 -22.72 -10.48 -4.96
C GLY A 152 -22.49 -9.06 -5.34
N LYS A 153 -21.30 -8.48 -5.30
CA LYS A 153 -21.04 -7.24 -6.03
C LYS A 153 -20.03 -7.43 -7.15
N ASN A 154 -20.40 -8.24 -8.15
CA ASN A 154 -19.85 -8.09 -9.49
C ASN A 154 -20.41 -6.77 -10.09
N GLU A 155 -19.95 -5.63 -9.61
CA GLU A 155 -20.13 -4.40 -10.37
C GLU A 155 -19.37 -4.59 -11.69
N LYS A 156 -20.14 -4.60 -12.77
CA LYS A 156 -19.54 -4.65 -14.11
C LYS A 156 -18.54 -3.50 -14.21
N PRO A 157 -17.31 -3.80 -14.64
CA PRO A 157 -16.29 -2.77 -14.76
C PRO A 157 -16.83 -1.59 -15.56
N ALA A 158 -16.68 -0.39 -15.02
CA ALA A 158 -16.98 0.82 -15.76
C ALA A 158 -16.08 0.83 -17.00
N LYS A 159 -16.67 0.82 -18.19
CA LYS A 159 -15.90 0.85 -19.43
C LYS A 159 -14.99 2.07 -19.42
N PRO A 160 -13.67 1.92 -19.61
CA PRO A 160 -12.76 3.05 -19.67
C PRO A 160 -13.24 4.02 -20.76
N LYS A 161 -13.53 5.24 -20.37
CA LYS A 161 -13.85 6.32 -21.32
C LYS A 161 -12.53 6.79 -21.92
N GLY A 162 -12.16 6.30 -23.10
CA GLY A 162 -11.06 6.87 -23.84
C GLY A 162 -10.16 5.91 -24.60
N GLY A 163 -10.67 4.94 -25.29
CA GLY A 163 -9.86 4.20 -26.26
C GLY A 163 -9.49 5.11 -27.43
N VAL A 164 -8.20 5.22 -27.75
CA VAL A 164 -7.73 5.95 -28.92
C VAL A 164 -8.26 5.23 -30.16
N LYS A 165 -9.05 5.91 -31.00
CA LYS A 165 -9.70 5.31 -32.18
C LYS A 165 -8.71 4.82 -33.25
N LYS A 166 -7.49 5.35 -33.26
CA LYS A 166 -6.40 4.94 -34.15
C LYS A 166 -5.07 5.10 -33.41
N LEU A 167 -4.36 4.00 -33.28
CA LEU A 167 -3.04 4.01 -32.68
C LEU A 167 -1.97 4.45 -33.69
N PRO A 168 -0.89 5.12 -33.28
CA PRO A 168 0.29 5.31 -34.14
C PRO A 168 0.84 3.97 -34.61
N GLU A 169 1.34 3.91 -35.84
CA GLU A 169 1.81 2.68 -36.47
C GLU A 169 3.02 2.07 -35.67
N GLU A 170 3.88 2.93 -35.19
CA GLU A 170 5.06 2.54 -34.37
C GLU A 170 4.62 1.87 -33.05
N LEU A 171 3.57 2.39 -32.41
CA LEU A 171 3.01 1.78 -31.21
C LEU A 171 2.35 0.43 -31.52
N GLU A 172 1.63 0.31 -32.64
CA GLU A 172 1.03 -0.97 -33.04
C GLU A 172 2.10 -2.05 -33.31
N GLN A 173 3.22 -1.66 -33.90
CA GLN A 173 4.34 -2.56 -34.12
C GLN A 173 4.95 -3.02 -32.80
N PHE A 174 5.24 -2.11 -31.90
CA PHE A 174 5.74 -2.42 -30.55
C PHE A 174 4.82 -3.36 -29.78
N LEU A 175 3.51 -3.11 -29.82
CA LEU A 175 2.53 -3.95 -29.12
C LEU A 175 2.50 -5.39 -29.65
N LYS A 176 2.84 -5.64 -30.92
CA LYS A 176 2.94 -6.99 -31.50
C LYS A 176 4.16 -7.76 -31.03
N GLU A 177 5.23 -7.05 -30.63
CA GLU A 177 6.47 -7.64 -30.14
C GLU A 177 6.39 -8.05 -28.65
N LEU A 178 5.39 -7.53 -27.92
CA LEU A 178 5.20 -7.87 -26.52
C LEU A 178 4.58 -9.26 -26.38
N SER A 179 5.12 -10.02 -25.40
CA SER A 179 4.52 -11.30 -24.96
C SER A 179 3.27 -11.10 -24.08
N TRP A 180 2.94 -9.86 -23.75
CA TRP A 180 1.80 -9.50 -22.92
C TRP A 180 0.63 -9.07 -23.78
N ASP A 181 -0.54 -9.69 -23.57
CA ASP A 181 -1.79 -9.29 -24.25
C ASP A 181 -2.34 -7.98 -23.64
N ILE A 182 -2.14 -6.89 -24.36
CA ILE A 182 -2.55 -5.54 -23.93
C ILE A 182 -3.96 -5.23 -24.47
N ASP A 183 -4.88 -4.96 -23.55
CA ASP A 183 -6.18 -4.40 -23.89
C ASP A 183 -6.01 -2.95 -24.41
N LYS A 184 -6.12 -2.79 -25.74
CA LYS A 184 -5.94 -1.50 -26.41
C LYS A 184 -6.95 -0.44 -25.96
N SER A 185 -8.11 -0.84 -25.41
CA SER A 185 -9.11 0.11 -24.89
C SER A 185 -8.65 0.86 -23.66
N ARG A 186 -7.59 0.35 -22.98
CA ARG A 186 -6.98 0.92 -21.79
C ARG A 186 -5.77 1.80 -22.10
N LEU A 187 -5.42 2.00 -23.38
CA LEU A 187 -4.35 2.91 -23.75
C LEU A 187 -4.84 4.36 -23.72
N ASP A 188 -4.07 5.21 -23.08
CA ASP A 188 -4.29 6.66 -23.02
C ASP A 188 -3.03 7.35 -23.55
N ILE A 189 -3.20 8.12 -24.65
CA ILE A 189 -2.11 8.85 -25.29
C ILE A 189 -2.29 10.32 -24.97
N ARG A 190 -1.33 10.88 -24.27
CA ARG A 190 -1.26 12.30 -23.90
C ARG A 190 0.00 12.91 -24.50
N GLU A 191 -0.18 13.80 -25.45
CA GLU A 191 0.92 14.35 -26.25
C GLU A 191 1.69 13.22 -26.94
N GLU A 192 2.96 12.99 -26.54
CA GLU A 192 3.80 11.92 -27.07
C GLU A 192 3.83 10.68 -26.16
N ARG A 193 3.25 10.74 -24.94
CA ARG A 193 3.33 9.69 -23.92
C ARG A 193 2.17 8.73 -23.98
N VAL A 194 2.47 7.44 -23.96
CA VAL A 194 1.50 6.36 -23.97
C VAL A 194 1.42 5.71 -22.60
N TYR A 195 0.25 5.72 -22.01
CA TYR A 195 -0.03 5.11 -20.71
C TYR A 195 -0.98 3.94 -20.86
N TYR A 196 -0.75 2.88 -20.10
CA TYR A 196 -1.69 1.80 -19.90
C TYR A 196 -2.44 2.02 -18.58
N MET A 197 -3.75 2.23 -18.69
CA MET A 197 -4.59 2.61 -17.56
C MET A 197 -5.08 1.38 -16.80
N PRO A 198 -5.21 1.43 -15.46
CA PRO A 198 -5.83 0.37 -14.69
C PRO A 198 -7.30 0.20 -15.09
N GLU A 199 -7.81 -1.02 -14.91
CA GLU A 199 -9.25 -1.26 -15.02
C GLU A 199 -9.98 -0.51 -13.88
N ASN A 200 -11.21 -0.10 -14.17
CA ASN A 200 -12.11 0.47 -13.16
C ASN A 200 -11.55 1.68 -12.38
N LEU A 201 -10.64 2.45 -13.00
CA LEU A 201 -10.17 3.67 -12.36
C LEU A 201 -11.34 4.65 -12.22
N PRO A 202 -11.71 5.05 -10.99
CA PRO A 202 -12.79 6.01 -10.78
C PRO A 202 -12.41 7.39 -11.33
N MET A 203 -13.43 8.22 -11.60
CA MET A 203 -13.20 9.61 -12.01
C MET A 203 -12.71 10.42 -10.80
N LEU A 204 -11.43 10.73 -10.77
CA LEU A 204 -10.79 11.47 -9.69
C LEU A 204 -10.83 12.96 -9.97
N LYS A 205 -11.63 13.71 -9.21
CA LYS A 205 -11.70 15.17 -9.27
C LYS A 205 -10.93 15.79 -8.12
N GLY A 206 -10.13 16.81 -8.41
CA GLY A 206 -9.39 17.54 -7.37
C GLY A 206 -8.27 16.73 -6.69
N VAL A 207 -7.84 15.64 -7.28
CA VAL A 207 -6.74 14.79 -6.82
C VAL A 207 -5.46 15.16 -7.54
N ARG A 208 -4.35 15.23 -6.80
CA ARG A 208 -3.04 15.56 -7.38
C ARG A 208 -2.41 14.31 -8.01
N PHE A 209 -2.31 14.30 -9.32
CA PHE A 209 -1.63 13.25 -10.06
C PHE A 209 -0.13 13.50 -10.16
N LEU A 210 0.66 12.49 -9.85
CA LEU A 210 2.07 12.42 -10.21
C LEU A 210 2.26 11.71 -11.55
N ARG A 211 1.54 10.60 -11.76
CA ARG A 211 1.50 9.82 -12.98
C ARG A 211 0.12 9.18 -13.14
N SER A 212 -0.27 8.91 -14.39
CA SER A 212 -1.51 8.21 -14.70
C SER A 212 -1.17 6.86 -15.32
N GLY A 213 -1.57 5.75 -14.68
CA GLY A 213 -1.29 4.40 -15.19
C GLY A 213 0.19 4.04 -15.30
N LEU A 214 0.47 3.00 -16.08
CA LEU A 214 1.81 2.55 -16.43
C LEU A 214 2.29 3.27 -17.70
N LEU A 215 3.38 4.03 -17.62
CA LEU A 215 4.02 4.60 -18.80
C LEU A 215 4.64 3.48 -19.62
N LEU A 216 4.13 3.24 -20.83
CA LEU A 216 4.69 2.28 -21.78
C LEU A 216 5.86 2.85 -22.56
N GLY A 217 5.79 4.13 -22.94
CA GLY A 217 6.84 4.80 -23.72
C GLY A 217 6.37 6.15 -24.26
N GLU A 218 7.15 6.67 -25.22
CA GLU A 218 6.87 7.91 -25.93
C GLU A 218 6.93 7.68 -27.44
N VAL A 219 5.91 8.17 -28.15
CA VAL A 219 5.90 8.15 -29.62
C VAL A 219 6.62 9.40 -30.12
N LYS A 220 7.80 9.22 -30.74
CA LYS A 220 8.60 10.31 -31.31
C LYS A 220 8.94 9.98 -32.75
N LYS A 221 8.65 10.90 -33.70
CA LYS A 221 9.04 10.84 -35.12
C LYS A 221 9.49 9.44 -35.61
N ASN A 222 8.53 8.60 -35.98
CA ASN A 222 8.74 7.26 -36.54
C ASN A 222 9.42 6.24 -35.59
N ARG A 223 9.23 6.36 -34.27
CA ARG A 223 9.67 5.36 -33.28
C ARG A 223 8.86 5.44 -31.98
N PHE A 224 8.74 4.29 -31.36
CA PHE A 224 8.17 4.16 -30.01
C PHE A 224 9.23 3.61 -29.06
#